data_08ab435f70f64f70f0910b519206724a
#
_entry.id   08ab435f70f64f70f0910b519206724a
#
_cell.length_a   1.000
_cell.length_b   1.000
_cell.length_c   1.000
_cell.angle_alpha   90.00
_cell.angle_beta   90.00
_cell.angle_gamma   90.00
#
_symmetry.space_group_name_H-M   'P 1'
#
loop_
_entity.id
_entity.type
_entity.pdbx_description
1 polymer ?
#
loop_
_entity_poly.entity_id
_entity_poly.type
_entity_poly.pdbx_seq_one_letter_code
_entity_poly.pdbx_strand_id
1 'polypeptide(L)'
;MKQQTKAKVVAGLLAVGALGVAAGPALAHHSFAMFDQTKTVTLTGVTYQFVAQANHAELHFYVLGPDGKLAKGKDGKNVDYGIEMAGAAAVAQQGITAASFPAGTIFSAKVNPMRDGSSFGSRAGGSAIAKCPWKTPPAPGKACDSVQGRELIGATTF
;
A
#
# COMPACT_ATOMS: atom_id res chain seq x y z
N MET A 1 -15.32 -62.02 -23.59
CA MET A 1 -15.69 -60.61 -23.89
C MET A 1 -15.93 -59.76 -22.63
N LYS A 2 -15.07 -59.81 -21.58
CA LYS A 2 -15.27 -59.04 -20.33
C LYS A 2 -14.07 -58.11 -19.92
N GLN A 3 -13.01 -58.02 -20.75
CA GLN A 3 -11.84 -57.19 -20.38
C GLN A 3 -11.76 -55.81 -21.07
N GLN A 4 -12.52 -55.56 -22.13
CA GLN A 4 -12.46 -54.29 -22.81
C GLN A 4 -13.24 -53.15 -22.17
N THR A 5 -14.17 -53.45 -21.29
CA THR A 5 -15.03 -52.41 -20.62
C THR A 5 -14.30 -51.72 -19.47
N LYS A 6 -13.35 -52.39 -18.79
CA LYS A 6 -12.60 -51.82 -17.68
C LYS A 6 -11.53 -50.80 -18.09
N ALA A 7 -10.93 -50.98 -19.28
CA ALA A 7 -9.90 -50.06 -19.78
C ALA A 7 -10.47 -48.71 -20.22
N LYS A 8 -11.70 -48.66 -20.71
CA LYS A 8 -12.33 -47.39 -21.14
C LYS A 8 -12.79 -46.51 -19.98
N VAL A 9 -13.14 -47.11 -18.84
CA VAL A 9 -13.57 -46.33 -17.65
C VAL A 9 -12.38 -45.69 -16.94
N VAL A 10 -11.22 -46.38 -16.92
CA VAL A 10 -10.00 -45.84 -16.30
C VAL A 10 -9.41 -44.68 -17.12
N ALA A 11 -9.48 -44.75 -18.47
CA ALA A 11 -9.02 -43.67 -19.32
C ALA A 11 -9.88 -42.39 -19.22
N GLY A 12 -11.20 -42.55 -18.98
CA GLY A 12 -12.11 -41.41 -18.77
C GLY A 12 -11.89 -40.67 -17.47
N LEU A 13 -11.52 -41.35 -16.38
CA LEU A 13 -11.27 -40.77 -15.07
C LEU A 13 -9.94 -40.00 -14.98
N LEU A 14 -8.94 -40.42 -15.78
CA LEU A 14 -7.65 -39.70 -15.87
C LEU A 14 -7.73 -38.40 -16.68
N ALA A 15 -8.65 -38.31 -17.65
CA ALA A 15 -8.83 -37.11 -18.46
C ALA A 15 -9.54 -35.96 -17.70
N VAL A 16 -10.40 -36.27 -16.73
CA VAL A 16 -11.10 -35.28 -15.91
C VAL A 16 -10.19 -34.70 -14.84
N GLY A 17 -9.20 -35.45 -14.33
CA GLY A 17 -8.24 -34.99 -13.33
C GLY A 17 -7.17 -33.99 -13.85
N ALA A 18 -6.93 -33.98 -15.17
CA ALA A 18 -5.89 -33.14 -15.77
C ALA A 18 -6.34 -31.67 -16.09
N LEU A 19 -7.66 -31.40 -16.08
CA LEU A 19 -8.21 -30.07 -16.37
C LEU A 19 -8.34 -29.18 -15.13
N GLY A 20 -8.12 -29.72 -13.92
CA GLY A 20 -8.26 -28.99 -12.65
C GLY A 20 -7.03 -28.23 -12.17
N VAL A 21 -5.87 -28.33 -12.84
CA VAL A 21 -4.59 -27.77 -12.33
C VAL A 21 -4.17 -26.48 -13.05
N ALA A 22 -4.94 -25.97 -14.02
CA ALA A 22 -4.57 -24.77 -14.79
C ALA A 22 -5.13 -23.45 -14.24
N ALA A 23 -5.83 -23.45 -13.11
CA ALA A 23 -6.21 -22.21 -12.42
C ALA A 23 -5.14 -21.84 -11.39
N GLY A 24 -3.93 -21.58 -11.84
CA GLY A 24 -2.87 -20.98 -11.04
C GLY A 24 -3.22 -19.53 -10.69
N PRO A 25 -2.58 -18.94 -9.65
CA PRO A 25 -2.93 -17.65 -9.04
C PRO A 25 -2.62 -16.48 -9.96
N ALA A 26 -3.43 -16.27 -11.00
CA ALA A 26 -3.29 -15.15 -11.93
C ALA A 26 -3.86 -13.83 -11.37
N LEU A 27 -4.51 -13.84 -10.19
CA LEU A 27 -5.23 -12.67 -9.66
C LEU A 27 -4.44 -11.82 -8.66
N ALA A 28 -3.26 -12.27 -8.20
CA ALA A 28 -2.50 -11.56 -7.16
C ALA A 28 -1.52 -10.50 -7.69
N HIS A 29 -1.27 -10.41 -8.99
CA HIS A 29 -0.25 -9.52 -9.54
C HIS A 29 -0.79 -8.24 -10.21
N HIS A 30 -2.11 -8.07 -10.29
CA HIS A 30 -2.68 -6.92 -11.01
C HIS A 30 -2.60 -5.59 -10.24
N SER A 31 -2.57 -5.59 -8.89
CA SER A 31 -2.54 -4.35 -8.12
C SER A 31 -1.21 -3.60 -8.24
N PHE A 32 -0.08 -4.29 -8.29
CA PHE A 32 1.24 -3.62 -8.38
C PHE A 32 1.57 -3.05 -9.76
N ALA A 33 0.95 -3.55 -10.84
CA ALA A 33 1.22 -3.08 -12.21
C ALA A 33 0.77 -1.64 -12.46
N MET A 34 -0.19 -1.14 -11.69
CA MET A 34 -0.68 0.24 -11.80
C MET A 34 0.29 1.26 -11.21
N PHE A 35 1.16 0.86 -10.28
CA PHE A 35 2.15 1.74 -9.67
C PHE A 35 3.46 1.79 -10.48
N ASP A 36 4.08 2.95 -10.54
CA ASP A 36 5.38 3.12 -11.19
C ASP A 36 6.51 2.76 -10.20
N GLN A 37 6.88 1.48 -10.18
CA GLN A 37 7.93 0.95 -9.29
C GLN A 37 9.33 1.52 -9.60
N THR A 38 9.51 2.20 -10.73
CA THR A 38 10.78 2.85 -11.09
C THR A 38 10.91 4.26 -10.48
N LYS A 39 9.81 4.78 -9.95
CA LYS A 39 9.75 6.10 -9.31
C LYS A 39 9.46 5.97 -7.83
N THR A 40 10.15 6.76 -7.04
CA THR A 40 9.84 6.91 -5.62
C THR A 40 9.78 8.40 -5.29
N VAL A 41 8.68 8.83 -4.71
CA VAL A 41 8.48 10.20 -4.22
C VAL A 41 8.32 10.17 -2.70
N THR A 42 8.85 11.17 -2.01
CA THR A 42 8.57 11.36 -0.59
C THR A 42 7.42 12.34 -0.45
N LEU A 43 6.32 11.88 0.14
CA LEU A 43 5.17 12.71 0.45
C LEU A 43 5.11 12.96 1.95
N THR A 44 4.81 14.19 2.33
CA THR A 44 4.52 14.59 3.70
C THR A 44 3.07 15.03 3.78
N GLY A 45 2.35 14.61 4.80
CA GLY A 45 0.93 14.96 4.91
C GLY A 45 0.36 14.78 6.30
N VAL A 46 -0.92 15.11 6.41
CA VAL A 46 -1.73 15.01 7.62
C VAL A 46 -2.79 13.95 7.43
N THR A 47 -2.70 12.86 8.18
CA THR A 47 -3.67 11.76 8.12
C THR A 47 -5.07 12.23 8.46
N TYR A 48 -6.06 11.78 7.70
CA TYR A 48 -7.46 11.92 8.08
C TYR A 48 -8.17 10.56 8.23
N GLN A 49 -7.66 9.49 7.58
CA GLN A 49 -8.26 8.16 7.66
C GLN A 49 -7.23 7.06 7.47
N PHE A 50 -7.38 5.98 8.23
CA PHE A 50 -6.73 4.71 8.01
C PHE A 50 -7.80 3.65 7.72
N VAL A 51 -7.69 2.95 6.59
CA VAL A 51 -8.62 1.91 6.17
C VAL A 51 -7.93 0.56 6.30
N ALA A 52 -8.47 -0.31 7.16
CA ALA A 52 -7.94 -1.64 7.39
C ALA A 52 -8.76 -2.69 6.62
N GLN A 53 -8.25 -3.14 5.48
CA GLN A 53 -8.86 -4.23 4.71
C GLN A 53 -7.98 -5.48 4.76
N ALA A 54 -8.61 -6.65 4.56
CA ALA A 54 -7.90 -7.94 4.64
C ALA A 54 -6.75 -8.03 3.63
N ASN A 55 -6.96 -7.55 2.41
CA ASN A 55 -6.00 -7.65 1.32
C ASN A 55 -5.07 -6.43 1.24
N HIS A 56 -5.57 -5.25 1.56
CA HIS A 56 -4.84 -3.97 1.48
C HIS A 56 -5.25 -3.07 2.62
N ALA A 57 -4.28 -2.45 3.28
CA ALA A 57 -4.52 -1.33 4.17
C ALA A 57 -4.18 -0.03 3.43
N GLU A 58 -4.93 1.03 3.71
CA GLU A 58 -4.73 2.33 3.07
C GLU A 58 -4.60 3.43 4.11
N LEU A 59 -3.69 4.35 3.85
CA LEU A 59 -3.50 5.57 4.65
C LEU A 59 -3.87 6.77 3.79
N HIS A 60 -4.96 7.45 4.13
CA HIS A 60 -5.46 8.62 3.44
C HIS A 60 -5.08 9.89 4.19
N PHE A 61 -4.62 10.90 3.45
CA PHE A 61 -4.08 12.12 4.03
C PHE A 61 -4.17 13.31 3.08
N TYR A 62 -4.14 14.51 3.65
CA TYR A 62 -3.94 15.74 2.89
C TYR A 62 -2.45 16.05 2.78
N VAL A 63 -1.96 16.31 1.56
CA VAL A 63 -0.56 16.58 1.28
C VAL A 63 -0.15 17.94 1.87
N LEU A 64 1.02 17.99 2.49
CA LEU A 64 1.71 19.23 2.83
C LEU A 64 2.59 19.68 1.67
N GLY A 65 2.41 20.91 1.25
CA GLY A 65 3.23 21.55 0.22
C GLY A 65 4.62 21.94 0.74
N PRO A 66 5.48 22.41 -0.17
CA PRO A 66 6.85 22.83 0.17
C PRO A 66 6.89 24.05 1.12
N ASP A 67 5.80 24.77 1.27
CA ASP A 67 5.63 25.88 2.24
C ASP A 67 5.18 25.41 3.63
N GLY A 68 5.00 24.10 3.83
CA GLY A 68 4.52 23.50 5.06
C GLY A 68 3.01 23.64 5.30
N LYS A 69 2.26 24.19 4.34
CA LYS A 69 0.80 24.28 4.39
C LYS A 69 0.15 23.15 3.60
N LEU A 70 -1.16 22.93 3.82
CA LEU A 70 -1.92 21.99 3.01
C LEU A 70 -1.89 22.42 1.53
N ALA A 71 -1.39 21.53 0.69
CA ALA A 71 -1.35 21.75 -0.74
C ALA A 71 -2.77 21.90 -1.30
N LYS A 72 -2.94 22.81 -2.26
CA LYS A 72 -4.22 23.03 -2.94
C LYS A 72 -4.17 22.55 -4.38
N GLY A 73 -5.22 21.85 -4.76
CA GLY A 73 -5.47 21.46 -6.14
C GLY A 73 -5.96 22.66 -6.99
N LYS A 74 -6.13 22.42 -8.27
CA LYS A 74 -6.66 23.43 -9.22
C LYS A 74 -8.08 23.89 -8.88
N ASP A 75 -8.83 23.06 -8.17
CA ASP A 75 -10.19 23.33 -7.67
C ASP A 75 -10.22 24.07 -6.32
N GLY A 76 -9.06 24.43 -5.77
CA GLY A 76 -8.90 25.10 -4.48
C GLY A 76 -9.08 24.19 -3.26
N LYS A 77 -9.42 22.92 -3.44
CA LYS A 77 -9.51 21.94 -2.35
C LYS A 77 -8.13 21.47 -1.91
N ASN A 78 -8.06 20.88 -0.71
CA ASN A 78 -6.84 20.22 -0.28
C ASN A 78 -6.52 19.05 -1.21
N VAL A 79 -5.25 18.88 -1.55
CA VAL A 79 -4.79 17.71 -2.29
C VAL A 79 -4.91 16.50 -1.39
N ASP A 80 -5.82 15.61 -1.75
CA ASP A 80 -6.02 14.32 -1.13
C ASP A 80 -5.11 13.27 -1.78
N TYR A 81 -4.54 12.37 -0.97
CA TYR A 81 -3.68 11.29 -1.45
C TYR A 81 -3.90 10.03 -0.62
N GLY A 82 -3.85 8.86 -1.28
CA GLY A 82 -3.92 7.55 -0.64
C GLY A 82 -2.64 6.75 -0.82
N ILE A 83 -2.21 6.04 0.21
CA ILE A 83 -1.10 5.08 0.14
C ILE A 83 -1.62 3.69 0.42
N GLU A 84 -1.53 2.82 -0.60
CA GLU A 84 -1.80 1.39 -0.46
C GLU A 84 -0.60 0.67 0.15
N MET A 85 -0.90 -0.28 1.02
CA MET A 85 0.06 -1.15 1.69
C MET A 85 -0.43 -2.60 1.63
N ALA A 86 0.35 -3.54 2.15
CA ALA A 86 -0.09 -4.93 2.36
C ALA A 86 -1.35 -4.99 3.25
N GLY A 87 -1.98 -6.16 3.32
CA GLY A 87 -3.18 -6.37 4.12
C GLY A 87 -3.03 -5.95 5.58
N ALA A 88 -4.13 -5.58 6.22
CA ALA A 88 -4.15 -5.00 7.56
C ALA A 88 -3.38 -5.81 8.61
N ALA A 89 -3.48 -7.16 8.58
CA ALA A 89 -2.74 -8.02 9.51
C ALA A 89 -1.21 -7.90 9.32
N ALA A 90 -0.73 -7.83 8.07
CA ALA A 90 0.70 -7.74 7.77
C ALA A 90 1.29 -6.36 8.16
N VAL A 91 0.55 -5.27 7.93
CA VAL A 91 1.03 -3.93 8.33
C VAL A 91 0.89 -3.70 9.83
N ALA A 92 -0.08 -4.35 10.51
CA ALA A 92 -0.21 -4.29 11.96
C ALA A 92 1.00 -4.91 12.67
N GLN A 93 1.56 -6.00 12.14
CA GLN A 93 2.82 -6.59 12.63
C GLN A 93 4.00 -5.62 12.55
N GLN A 94 3.92 -4.64 11.66
CA GLN A 94 4.92 -3.57 11.50
C GLN A 94 4.58 -2.32 12.33
N GLY A 95 3.57 -2.38 13.19
CA GLY A 95 3.11 -1.24 13.99
C GLY A 95 2.24 -0.23 13.23
N ILE A 96 1.85 -0.52 11.98
CA ILE A 96 1.02 0.37 11.16
C ILE A 96 -0.45 -0.01 11.39
N THR A 97 -1.16 0.81 12.15
CA THR A 97 -2.55 0.58 12.55
C THR A 97 -3.33 1.89 12.60
N ALA A 98 -4.65 1.84 12.73
CA ALA A 98 -5.47 3.03 12.97
C ALA A 98 -5.05 3.77 14.26
N ALA A 99 -4.61 3.04 15.29
CA ALA A 99 -4.17 3.64 16.55
C ALA A 99 -2.81 4.36 16.42
N SER A 100 -1.91 3.87 15.55
CA SER A 100 -0.62 4.52 15.30
C SER A 100 -0.71 5.72 14.34
N PHE A 101 -1.80 5.80 13.55
CA PHE A 101 -2.07 6.89 12.60
C PHE A 101 -3.46 7.51 12.82
N PRO A 102 -3.77 8.04 14.02
CA PRO A 102 -5.02 8.76 14.22
C PRO A 102 -5.09 10.01 13.34
N ALA A 103 -6.31 10.48 13.06
CA ALA A 103 -6.51 11.71 12.30
C ALA A 103 -5.72 12.88 12.92
N GLY A 104 -5.08 13.68 12.09
CA GLY A 104 -4.18 14.76 12.50
C GLY A 104 -2.72 14.34 12.68
N THR A 105 -2.36 13.06 12.51
CA THR A 105 -0.96 12.62 12.52
C THR A 105 -0.24 13.19 11.31
N ILE A 106 0.88 13.89 11.55
CA ILE A 106 1.77 14.37 10.49
C ILE A 106 2.83 13.30 10.26
N PHE A 107 3.03 12.91 9.01
CA PHE A 107 4.00 11.88 8.64
C PHE A 107 4.62 12.14 7.28
N SER A 108 5.70 11.46 6.99
CA SER A 108 6.31 11.37 5.66
C SER A 108 6.52 9.91 5.27
N ALA A 109 6.20 9.58 4.02
CA ALA A 109 6.37 8.24 3.48
C ALA A 109 6.97 8.28 2.07
N LYS A 110 7.73 7.23 1.73
CA LYS A 110 8.18 6.98 0.37
C LYS A 110 7.12 6.18 -0.38
N VAL A 111 6.73 6.67 -1.55
CA VAL A 111 5.60 6.15 -2.33
C VAL A 111 6.01 5.94 -3.78
N ASN A 112 5.59 4.81 -4.35
CA ASN A 112 5.60 4.58 -5.79
C ASN A 112 4.26 5.09 -6.34
N PRO A 113 4.24 6.16 -7.15
CA PRO A 113 3.00 6.80 -7.60
C PRO A 113 2.26 5.95 -8.63
N MET A 114 0.97 6.21 -8.81
CA MET A 114 0.20 5.67 -9.92
C MET A 114 0.79 6.12 -11.27
N ARG A 115 0.77 5.22 -12.26
CA ARG A 115 1.26 5.52 -13.63
C ARG A 115 0.38 6.52 -14.37
N ASP A 116 -0.89 6.59 -14.05
CA ASP A 116 -1.86 7.52 -14.63
C ASP A 116 -1.81 8.94 -14.01
N GLY A 117 -0.97 9.13 -12.98
CA GLY A 117 -0.82 10.41 -12.29
C GLY A 117 -1.93 10.72 -11.29
N SER A 118 -2.83 9.78 -10.99
CA SER A 118 -3.82 9.96 -9.93
C SER A 118 -3.17 10.10 -8.56
N SER A 119 -3.89 10.74 -7.63
CA SER A 119 -3.40 10.99 -6.26
C SER A 119 -3.47 9.72 -5.39
N PHE A 120 -2.80 8.68 -5.82
CA PHE A 120 -2.71 7.41 -5.13
C PHE A 120 -1.35 6.74 -5.42
N GLY A 121 -0.90 5.86 -4.54
CA GLY A 121 0.35 5.15 -4.73
C GLY A 121 0.52 3.99 -3.77
N SER A 122 1.53 3.16 -3.98
CA SER A 122 1.91 2.11 -3.04
C SER A 122 3.07 2.55 -2.15
N ARG A 123 3.12 2.09 -0.91
CA ARG A 123 4.30 2.28 -0.04
C ARG A 123 5.52 1.65 -0.71
N ALA A 124 6.56 2.44 -0.92
CA ALA A 124 7.75 2.00 -1.64
C ALA A 124 8.53 0.95 -0.81
N GLY A 125 8.68 -0.25 -1.38
CA GLY A 125 9.63 -1.29 -0.95
C GLY A 125 9.74 -1.57 0.56
N GLY A 126 8.64 -1.51 1.35
CA GLY A 126 8.71 -1.74 2.79
C GLY A 126 9.44 -0.62 3.56
N SER A 127 9.61 0.57 2.96
CA SER A 127 10.25 1.72 3.60
C SER A 127 9.53 2.12 4.89
N ALA A 128 10.28 2.57 5.90
CA ALA A 128 9.67 3.15 7.10
C ALA A 128 8.81 4.36 6.77
N ILE A 129 7.73 4.54 7.53
CA ILE A 129 6.96 5.78 7.60
C ILE A 129 7.49 6.59 8.79
N ALA A 130 7.93 7.82 8.53
CA ALA A 130 8.40 8.72 9.57
C ALA A 130 7.23 9.54 10.09
N LYS A 131 6.82 9.35 11.35
CA LYS A 131 5.86 10.21 12.03
C LYS A 131 6.59 11.38 12.68
N CYS A 132 6.10 12.57 12.42
CA CYS A 132 6.50 13.74 13.18
C CYS A 132 5.96 13.66 14.63
N PRO A 133 6.61 14.30 15.63
CA PRO A 133 6.02 14.49 16.94
C PRO A 133 4.66 15.19 16.82
N TRP A 134 3.73 14.86 17.72
CA TRP A 134 2.36 15.38 17.66
C TRP A 134 2.32 16.90 17.50
N LYS A 135 1.58 17.38 16.51
CA LYS A 135 1.44 18.81 16.16
C LYS A 135 2.75 19.55 15.83
N THR A 136 3.83 18.82 15.53
CA THR A 136 5.12 19.42 15.15
C THR A 136 5.40 19.11 13.70
N PRO A 137 4.98 19.95 12.73
CA PRO A 137 5.28 19.73 11.33
C PRO A 137 6.78 19.90 11.07
N PRO A 138 7.33 19.26 10.02
CA PRO A 138 8.69 19.52 9.59
C PRO A 138 8.83 20.95 9.06
N ALA A 139 10.04 21.46 9.01
CA ALA A 139 10.32 22.74 8.36
C ALA A 139 9.87 22.69 6.87
N PRO A 140 9.49 23.83 6.28
CA PRO A 140 9.09 23.91 4.90
C PRO A 140 10.07 23.18 3.95
N GLY A 141 9.55 22.35 3.06
CA GLY A 141 10.34 21.55 2.12
C GLY A 141 11.11 20.38 2.74
N LYS A 142 10.90 20.08 4.03
CA LYS A 142 11.50 18.93 4.73
C LYS A 142 10.47 17.85 4.99
N ALA A 143 10.96 16.65 5.28
CA ALA A 143 10.15 15.50 5.66
C ALA A 143 10.31 15.20 7.17
N CYS A 144 9.39 14.40 7.74
CA CYS A 144 9.41 14.05 9.16
C CYS A 144 10.67 13.30 9.60
N ASP A 145 11.38 12.64 8.69
CA ASP A 145 12.66 11.98 8.98
C ASP A 145 13.76 12.96 9.43
N SER A 146 13.63 14.25 9.12
CA SER A 146 14.54 15.31 9.55
C SER A 146 14.18 15.91 10.93
N VAL A 147 13.04 15.53 11.52
CA VAL A 147 12.56 16.10 12.78
C VAL A 147 13.08 15.35 13.99
N GLN A 148 13.62 16.05 14.99
CA GLN A 148 14.03 15.42 16.24
C GLN A 148 12.81 14.89 16.99
N GLY A 149 12.94 13.69 17.58
CA GLY A 149 11.83 13.02 18.27
C GLY A 149 10.81 12.36 17.34
N ARG A 150 11.12 12.26 16.05
CA ARG A 150 10.32 11.46 15.10
C ARG A 150 10.25 10.00 15.51
N GLU A 151 9.17 9.34 15.14
CA GLU A 151 9.00 7.90 15.26
C GLU A 151 9.09 7.26 13.85
N LEU A 152 9.85 6.17 13.70
CA LEU A 152 9.92 5.38 12.46
C LEU A 152 9.10 4.12 12.64
N ILE A 153 8.05 3.95 11.83
CA ILE A 153 7.13 2.82 11.88
C ILE A 153 7.23 2.03 10.57
N GLY A 154 7.16 0.72 10.68
CA GLY A 154 7.12 -0.14 9.50
C GLY A 154 8.48 -0.37 8.83
N ALA A 155 9.60 -0.04 9.48
CA ALA A 155 10.89 -0.47 9.01
C ALA A 155 11.00 -1.99 9.13
N THR A 156 11.11 -2.69 8.00
CA THR A 156 11.56 -4.08 8.01
C THR A 156 13.09 -4.07 8.17
N THR A 157 13.58 -4.37 9.35
CA THR A 157 14.97 -4.79 9.54
C THR A 157 15.07 -6.21 9.00
N PHE A 158 15.71 -6.37 7.85
CA PHE A 158 16.20 -7.65 7.37
C PHE A 158 17.59 -7.90 7.95
#